data_faeed3df80f50b13eb39857447c5782d
#
_entry.id   faeed3df80f50b13eb39857447c5782d
#
_cell.length_a   1.000
_cell.length_b   1.000
_cell.length_c   1.000
_cell.angle_alpha   90.00
_cell.angle_beta   90.00
_cell.angle_gamma   90.00
#
_symmetry.space_group_name_H-M   'P 1'
#
loop_
_entity.id
_entity.type
_entity.pdbx_description
1 polymer ?
#
loop_
_entity_poly.entity_id
_entity_poly.type
_entity_poly.pdbx_seq_one_letter_code
_entity_poly.pdbx_strand_id
1 'polypeptide(L)'
;SVPMDTLTFSAISLASTEIDNIEFHTSQDADSIRTLTLIINSPLVSRDTLTLTFPSTLQSSFGYPFDGNQDGTTGDGQTITLYTETLADYNHDNAIDFDDMTTFIASWYADDYDKELGPVTGTAPHLIPTFDNAFDIEDIITFMLMWNWANDFIPTPAGRIKDSGIPPNIVLQDGILQLDLSEYLENIAAVRIQLSTSDPKVKVVSEGIQSPFDITLLRSWEEDNIYEWNFGNPQGKHFDVVQLCHLETMQKQNLHLVIDYEIISTYGNVLSSGRTALEHIVIPNEYALQQAYPNPFNPVTTLSFAIPVDSEVSLSI
;
A
#
# COMPACT_ATOMS: atom_id res chain seq x y z
N SER A 1 -42.74 1.91 26.85
CA SER A 1 -42.22 1.07 25.79
C SER A 1 -42.08 -0.37 26.27
N VAL A 2 -42.42 -1.32 25.43
CA VAL A 2 -42.36 -2.75 25.73
C VAL A 2 -41.13 -3.31 24.99
N PRO A 3 -40.30 -4.16 25.64
CA PRO A 3 -39.15 -4.78 24.99
C PRO A 3 -39.61 -5.61 23.79
N MET A 4 -38.82 -5.59 22.70
CA MET A 4 -39.03 -6.48 21.55
C MET A 4 -38.63 -7.92 21.93
N ASP A 5 -39.28 -8.89 21.32
CA ASP A 5 -38.94 -10.30 21.52
C ASP A 5 -37.63 -10.60 20.77
N THR A 6 -36.60 -11.02 21.51
CA THR A 6 -35.30 -11.38 20.91
C THR A 6 -35.38 -12.54 19.93
N LEU A 7 -36.37 -13.42 20.05
CA LEU A 7 -36.58 -14.52 19.11
C LEU A 7 -37.01 -14.02 17.69
N THR A 8 -37.69 -12.87 17.63
CA THR A 8 -38.13 -12.31 16.33
C THR A 8 -37.05 -11.49 15.67
N PHE A 9 -35.98 -11.07 16.38
CA PHE A 9 -34.86 -10.36 15.78
C PHE A 9 -34.10 -11.21 14.75
N SER A 10 -34.10 -12.54 14.91
CA SER A 10 -33.51 -13.45 13.91
C SER A 10 -34.21 -13.43 12.55
N ALA A 11 -35.39 -12.82 12.48
CA ALA A 11 -36.12 -12.65 11.22
C ALA A 11 -35.77 -11.33 10.50
N ILE A 12 -35.01 -10.44 11.13
CA ILE A 12 -34.46 -9.24 10.47
C ILE A 12 -33.44 -9.70 9.45
N SER A 13 -33.49 -9.14 8.26
CA SER A 13 -32.54 -9.46 7.20
C SER A 13 -31.85 -8.21 6.69
N LEU A 14 -30.57 -8.37 6.32
CA LEU A 14 -29.78 -7.38 5.65
C LEU A 14 -29.27 -7.97 4.33
N ALA A 15 -29.62 -7.34 3.24
CA ALA A 15 -29.21 -7.75 1.90
C ALA A 15 -28.33 -6.65 1.27
N SER A 16 -27.36 -7.05 0.48
CA SER A 16 -26.50 -6.21 -0.34
C SER A 16 -26.85 -6.36 -1.80
N THR A 17 -26.58 -5.35 -2.62
CA THR A 17 -26.67 -5.46 -4.08
C THR A 17 -25.43 -6.09 -4.70
N GLU A 18 -24.30 -6.09 -3.98
CA GLU A 18 -22.99 -6.48 -4.51
C GLU A 18 -22.50 -7.84 -3.99
N ILE A 19 -22.94 -8.28 -2.81
CA ILE A 19 -22.55 -9.57 -2.22
C ILE A 19 -23.76 -10.36 -1.72
N ASP A 20 -23.70 -11.68 -1.82
CA ASP A 20 -24.84 -12.55 -1.51
C ASP A 20 -25.19 -12.66 -0.02
N ASN A 21 -24.19 -12.54 0.86
CA ASN A 21 -24.37 -12.74 2.29
C ASN A 21 -23.64 -11.68 3.11
N ILE A 22 -24.38 -11.00 3.99
CA ILE A 22 -23.82 -10.12 5.02
C ILE A 22 -24.07 -10.76 6.37
N GLU A 23 -22.98 -11.03 7.12
CA GLU A 23 -23.09 -11.51 8.49
C GLU A 23 -23.28 -10.33 9.44
N PHE A 24 -24.32 -10.39 10.23
CA PHE A 24 -24.60 -9.40 11.25
C PHE A 24 -25.26 -10.04 12.46
N HIS A 25 -25.23 -9.34 13.59
CA HIS A 25 -26.02 -9.69 14.75
C HIS A 25 -26.70 -8.46 15.33
N THR A 26 -27.76 -8.69 16.05
CA THR A 26 -28.55 -7.65 16.71
C THR A 26 -28.28 -7.67 18.20
N SER A 27 -28.14 -6.50 18.80
CA SER A 27 -28.01 -6.32 20.23
C SER A 27 -29.01 -5.27 20.71
N GLN A 28 -29.72 -5.56 21.82
CA GLN A 28 -30.56 -4.59 22.48
C GLN A 28 -29.92 -4.22 23.81
N ASP A 29 -29.75 -2.94 24.04
CA ASP A 29 -29.24 -2.45 25.32
C ASP A 29 -30.28 -2.71 26.43
N ALA A 30 -29.85 -3.34 27.52
CA ALA A 30 -30.68 -3.62 28.67
C ALA A 30 -31.27 -2.34 29.33
N ASP A 31 -30.54 -1.24 29.25
CA ASP A 31 -30.94 0.06 29.79
C ASP A 31 -31.75 0.90 28.79
N SER A 32 -31.76 0.53 27.52
CA SER A 32 -32.46 1.24 26.44
C SER A 32 -33.32 0.30 25.60
N ILE A 33 -34.48 -0.07 26.12
CA ILE A 33 -35.48 -0.93 25.44
C ILE A 33 -36.02 -0.29 24.11
N ARG A 34 -35.55 0.89 23.73
CA ARG A 34 -35.96 1.63 22.54
C ARG A 34 -34.92 1.55 21.42
N THR A 35 -33.75 1.02 21.71
CA THR A 35 -32.64 0.99 20.80
C THR A 35 -32.31 -0.45 20.44
N LEU A 36 -32.29 -0.75 19.16
CA LEU A 36 -31.77 -1.98 18.58
C LEU A 36 -30.47 -1.61 17.85
N THR A 37 -29.38 -2.22 18.25
CA THR A 37 -28.09 -2.06 17.57
C THR A 37 -27.88 -3.21 16.60
N LEU A 38 -27.58 -2.89 15.37
CA LEU A 38 -27.17 -3.83 14.33
C LEU A 38 -25.65 -3.76 14.20
N ILE A 39 -24.98 -4.87 14.42
CA ILE A 39 -23.54 -4.97 14.30
C ILE A 39 -23.23 -5.87 13.10
N ILE A 40 -22.58 -5.29 12.10
CA ILE A 40 -22.20 -6.00 10.89
C ILE A 40 -20.81 -6.57 11.11
N ASN A 41 -20.64 -7.88 10.86
CA ASN A 41 -19.39 -8.60 11.05
C ASN A 41 -18.66 -8.89 9.72
N SER A 42 -19.37 -8.77 8.59
CA SER A 42 -18.77 -8.90 7.27
C SER A 42 -18.10 -7.60 6.83
N PRO A 43 -17.01 -7.66 6.08
CA PRO A 43 -16.52 -6.48 5.36
C PRO A 43 -17.64 -5.91 4.48
N LEU A 44 -17.76 -4.60 4.45
CA LEU A 44 -18.72 -3.90 3.59
C LEU A 44 -18.07 -3.54 2.25
N VAL A 45 -18.86 -3.65 1.20
CA VAL A 45 -18.45 -3.24 -0.14
C VAL A 45 -18.54 -1.73 -0.26
N SER A 46 -17.55 -1.11 -0.87
CA SER A 46 -17.58 0.31 -1.21
C SER A 46 -18.74 0.62 -2.15
N ARG A 47 -19.50 1.67 -1.89
CA ARG A 47 -20.60 2.17 -2.71
C ARG A 47 -21.70 1.12 -2.97
N ASP A 48 -22.01 0.36 -1.95
CA ASP A 48 -23.07 -0.67 -1.99
C ASP A 48 -24.41 -0.09 -1.51
N THR A 49 -25.47 -0.71 -1.95
CA THR A 49 -26.82 -0.44 -1.46
C THR A 49 -27.29 -1.60 -0.60
N LEU A 50 -27.50 -1.31 0.68
CA LEU A 50 -27.97 -2.29 1.66
C LEU A 50 -29.46 -2.12 1.91
N THR A 51 -30.17 -3.24 1.97
CA THR A 51 -31.59 -3.29 2.28
C THR A 51 -31.80 -4.01 3.60
N LEU A 52 -32.12 -3.24 4.65
CA LEU A 52 -32.48 -3.75 5.96
C LEU A 52 -33.99 -3.95 6.03
N THR A 53 -34.44 -5.17 6.27
CA THR A 53 -35.86 -5.51 6.33
C THR A 53 -36.26 -5.97 7.71
N PHE A 54 -37.22 -5.29 8.28
CA PHE A 54 -37.95 -5.68 9.49
C PHE A 54 -39.25 -6.37 9.05
N PRO A 55 -39.40 -7.67 9.30
CA PRO A 55 -40.58 -8.39 8.79
C PRO A 55 -41.84 -8.04 9.58
N SER A 56 -42.98 -8.23 8.96
CA SER A 56 -44.32 -8.06 9.60
C SER A 56 -44.56 -9.02 10.78
N THR A 57 -43.74 -10.07 10.90
CA THR A 57 -43.78 -11.03 11.99
C THR A 57 -43.08 -10.55 13.27
N LEU A 58 -42.41 -9.40 13.21
CA LEU A 58 -41.71 -8.83 14.35
C LEU A 58 -42.71 -8.42 15.43
N GLN A 59 -42.46 -8.83 16.65
CA GLN A 59 -43.35 -8.57 17.81
C GLN A 59 -42.59 -8.33 19.10
N SER A 60 -43.28 -7.75 20.06
CA SER A 60 -42.74 -7.60 21.41
C SER A 60 -42.71 -8.92 22.17
N SER A 61 -41.98 -8.98 23.29
CA SER A 61 -41.95 -10.12 24.19
C SER A 61 -43.33 -10.50 24.78
N PHE A 62 -44.32 -9.63 24.62
CA PHE A 62 -45.71 -9.87 25.04
C PHE A 62 -46.63 -10.20 23.82
N GLY A 63 -46.06 -10.40 22.65
CA GLY A 63 -46.84 -10.78 21.47
C GLY A 63 -47.54 -9.60 20.77
N TYR A 64 -47.22 -8.34 21.11
CA TYR A 64 -47.75 -7.19 20.36
C TYR A 64 -47.00 -7.02 19.03
N PRO A 65 -47.72 -7.06 17.87
CA PRO A 65 -47.09 -6.90 16.58
C PRO A 65 -46.43 -5.52 16.42
N PHE A 66 -45.38 -5.48 15.59
CA PHE A 66 -44.69 -4.27 15.20
C PHE A 66 -45.53 -3.41 14.24
N ASP A 67 -45.50 -2.10 14.41
CA ASP A 67 -46.02 -1.10 13.48
C ASP A 67 -44.82 -0.48 12.75
N GLY A 68 -44.51 -1.02 11.58
CA GLY A 68 -43.28 -0.69 10.87
C GLY A 68 -43.30 0.69 10.24
N ASN A 69 -44.44 1.11 9.70
CA ASN A 69 -44.57 2.38 8.98
C ASN A 69 -45.10 3.51 9.87
N GLN A 70 -45.47 3.22 11.11
CA GLN A 70 -46.01 4.12 12.12
C GLN A 70 -47.37 4.75 11.72
N ASP A 71 -48.22 4.03 10.99
CA ASP A 71 -49.54 4.51 10.61
C ASP A 71 -50.64 4.21 11.65
N GLY A 72 -50.26 3.51 12.74
CA GLY A 72 -51.16 3.07 13.82
C GLY A 72 -51.77 1.69 13.57
N THR A 73 -51.44 1.04 12.47
CA THR A 73 -51.85 -0.33 12.17
C THR A 73 -50.69 -1.27 12.44
N THR A 74 -50.85 -2.21 13.37
CA THR A 74 -49.78 -3.14 13.73
C THR A 74 -49.78 -4.37 12.85
N GLY A 75 -48.58 -5.02 12.69
CA GLY A 75 -48.45 -6.26 11.91
C GLY A 75 -47.96 -6.04 10.49
N ASP A 76 -47.42 -4.87 10.21
CA ASP A 76 -46.69 -4.56 8.97
C ASP A 76 -45.18 -4.54 9.22
N GLY A 77 -44.41 -4.68 8.14
CA GLY A 77 -42.96 -4.62 8.15
C GLY A 77 -42.41 -3.26 7.78
N GLN A 78 -41.10 -3.10 7.88
CA GLN A 78 -40.39 -1.91 7.45
C GLN A 78 -39.15 -2.31 6.64
N THR A 79 -38.92 -1.59 5.58
CA THR A 79 -37.68 -1.70 4.80
C THR A 79 -36.93 -0.37 4.82
N ILE A 80 -35.64 -0.42 5.12
CA ILE A 80 -34.77 0.75 5.16
C ILE A 80 -33.61 0.50 4.18
N THR A 81 -33.41 1.46 3.29
CA THR A 81 -32.24 1.45 2.39
C THR A 81 -31.11 2.23 3.03
N LEU A 82 -29.94 1.62 3.07
CA LEU A 82 -28.71 2.19 3.57
C LEU A 82 -27.68 2.17 2.43
N TYR A 83 -26.73 3.08 2.47
CA TYR A 83 -25.66 3.15 1.49
C TYR A 83 -24.32 3.09 2.23
N THR A 84 -23.39 2.33 1.71
CA THR A 84 -22.01 2.35 2.18
C THR A 84 -21.28 3.53 1.55
N GLU A 85 -20.26 4.01 2.23
CA GLU A 85 -19.42 5.09 1.75
C GLU A 85 -18.59 4.65 0.53
N THR A 86 -18.16 5.63 -0.24
CA THR A 86 -17.24 5.42 -1.35
C THR A 86 -15.84 5.38 -0.79
N LEU A 87 -15.13 4.26 -1.00
CA LEU A 87 -13.74 4.11 -0.54
C LEU A 87 -12.87 5.19 -1.21
N ALA A 88 -11.92 5.76 -0.46
CA ALA A 88 -11.06 6.88 -0.85
C ALA A 88 -11.74 8.26 -0.99
N ASP A 89 -13.04 8.39 -0.79
CA ASP A 89 -13.74 9.68 -0.67
C ASP A 89 -13.74 10.08 0.81
N TYR A 90 -12.68 10.74 1.24
CA TYR A 90 -12.45 11.06 2.67
C TYR A 90 -13.26 12.23 3.19
N ASN A 91 -13.67 13.13 2.30
CA ASN A 91 -14.47 14.31 2.66
C ASN A 91 -15.98 14.09 2.45
N HIS A 92 -16.39 12.94 1.89
CA HIS A 92 -17.77 12.51 1.62
C HIS A 92 -18.55 13.48 0.69
N ASP A 93 -17.87 14.06 -0.29
CA ASP A 93 -18.49 14.94 -1.27
C ASP A 93 -18.92 14.22 -2.58
N ASN A 94 -18.72 12.91 -2.65
CA ASN A 94 -18.96 11.99 -3.77
C ASN A 94 -18.04 12.22 -4.98
N ALA A 95 -16.92 12.91 -4.81
CA ALA A 95 -15.81 12.93 -5.73
C ALA A 95 -14.62 12.16 -5.15
N ILE A 96 -13.65 11.82 -5.97
CA ILE A 96 -12.32 11.39 -5.53
C ILE A 96 -11.35 12.26 -6.29
N ASP A 97 -10.77 13.23 -5.58
CA ASP A 97 -9.97 14.28 -6.18
C ASP A 97 -8.72 14.64 -5.34
N PHE A 98 -8.12 15.80 -5.61
CA PHE A 98 -6.90 16.21 -4.91
C PHE A 98 -7.09 16.48 -3.41
N ASP A 99 -8.30 16.77 -2.94
CA ASP A 99 -8.57 16.97 -1.52
C ASP A 99 -8.49 15.64 -0.79
N ASP A 100 -8.99 14.54 -1.41
CA ASP A 100 -8.87 13.19 -0.89
C ASP A 100 -7.43 12.70 -0.95
N MET A 101 -6.72 12.96 -2.05
CA MET A 101 -5.31 12.64 -2.15
C MET A 101 -4.49 13.34 -1.05
N THR A 102 -4.81 14.59 -0.74
CA THR A 102 -4.15 15.34 0.33
C THR A 102 -4.41 14.69 1.69
N THR A 103 -5.66 14.26 1.92
CA THR A 103 -6.04 13.56 3.15
C THR A 103 -5.33 12.20 3.26
N PHE A 104 -5.30 11.42 2.19
CA PHE A 104 -4.58 10.15 2.12
C PHE A 104 -3.09 10.32 2.47
N ILE A 105 -2.42 11.28 1.84
CA ILE A 105 -0.99 11.54 2.08
C ILE A 105 -0.76 12.01 3.54
N ALA A 106 -1.62 12.88 4.07
CA ALA A 106 -1.50 13.33 5.45
C ALA A 106 -1.67 12.18 6.46
N SER A 107 -2.65 11.30 6.22
CA SER A 107 -2.90 10.11 7.04
C SER A 107 -1.77 9.10 6.98
N TRP A 108 -1.16 8.92 5.81
CA TRP A 108 0.05 8.10 5.64
C TRP A 108 1.18 8.55 6.57
N TYR A 109 1.49 9.87 6.58
CA TYR A 109 2.57 10.39 7.43
C TYR A 109 2.22 10.45 8.92
N ALA A 110 0.91 10.44 9.24
CA ALA A 110 0.43 10.45 10.62
C ALA A 110 0.25 9.04 11.21
N ASP A 111 0.41 7.97 10.41
CA ASP A 111 0.01 6.60 10.74
C ASP A 111 -1.44 6.51 11.23
N ASP A 112 -2.34 7.28 10.57
CA ASP A 112 -3.77 7.32 10.89
C ASP A 112 -4.49 6.15 10.18
N TYR A 113 -4.37 4.95 10.75
CA TYR A 113 -4.91 3.72 10.19
C TYR A 113 -6.45 3.69 10.07
N ASP A 114 -7.16 4.65 10.69
CA ASP A 114 -8.60 4.81 10.44
C ASP A 114 -8.90 5.26 9.00
N LYS A 115 -7.88 5.62 8.25
CA LYS A 115 -7.93 6.09 6.87
C LYS A 115 -7.23 5.15 5.87
N GLU A 116 -6.78 3.97 6.32
CA GLU A 116 -6.21 2.98 5.40
C GLU A 116 -7.26 2.48 4.41
N LEU A 117 -6.85 1.99 3.27
CA LEU A 117 -7.72 1.63 2.16
C LEU A 117 -7.66 0.15 1.77
N GLY A 118 -6.63 -0.57 2.19
CA GLY A 118 -6.45 -1.89 1.66
C GLY A 118 -5.64 -2.84 2.53
N PRO A 119 -5.35 -4.05 2.05
CA PRO A 119 -5.63 -4.57 0.70
C PRO A 119 -7.11 -4.72 0.36
N VAL A 120 -7.44 -4.77 -0.94
CA VAL A 120 -8.81 -4.87 -1.43
C VAL A 120 -9.03 -6.08 -2.32
N THR A 121 -10.30 -6.51 -2.41
CA THR A 121 -10.78 -7.45 -3.43
C THR A 121 -11.94 -6.82 -4.19
N GLY A 122 -12.29 -7.36 -5.35
CA GLY A 122 -13.38 -6.84 -6.18
C GLY A 122 -12.89 -5.93 -7.29
N THR A 123 -13.79 -5.11 -7.81
CA THR A 123 -13.53 -4.18 -8.92
C THR A 123 -14.12 -2.82 -8.57
N ALA A 124 -13.36 -1.75 -8.78
CA ALA A 124 -13.86 -0.40 -8.52
C ALA A 124 -15.15 -0.11 -9.29
N PRO A 125 -16.15 0.52 -8.68
CA PRO A 125 -16.11 1.15 -7.34
C PRO A 125 -16.43 0.19 -6.18
N HIS A 126 -16.82 -1.07 -6.46
CA HIS A 126 -17.31 -2.04 -5.50
C HIS A 126 -16.18 -2.87 -4.91
N LEU A 127 -15.20 -2.18 -4.31
CA LEU A 127 -14.08 -2.80 -3.63
C LEU A 127 -14.45 -3.20 -2.20
N ILE A 128 -13.88 -4.31 -1.74
CA ILE A 128 -14.02 -4.82 -0.37
C ILE A 128 -12.67 -4.67 0.34
N PRO A 129 -12.51 -3.72 1.26
CA PRO A 129 -11.25 -3.52 1.97
C PRO A 129 -11.05 -4.57 3.06
N THR A 130 -9.80 -4.89 3.33
CA THR A 130 -9.34 -5.65 4.49
C THR A 130 -8.30 -4.80 5.20
N PHE A 131 -8.70 -4.15 6.29
CA PHE A 131 -7.83 -3.25 7.05
C PHE A 131 -6.85 -4.07 7.88
N ASP A 132 -5.55 -3.87 7.65
CA ASP A 132 -4.47 -4.65 8.26
C ASP A 132 -3.58 -3.82 9.22
N ASN A 133 -3.92 -2.54 9.41
CA ASN A 133 -3.18 -1.55 10.20
C ASN A 133 -1.77 -1.27 9.63
N ALA A 134 -1.64 -1.29 8.33
CA ALA A 134 -0.45 -0.85 7.63
C ALA A 134 -0.83 0.17 6.54
N PHE A 135 -0.03 1.21 6.39
CA PHE A 135 -0.07 2.03 5.19
C PHE A 135 1.07 1.61 4.28
N ASP A 136 0.74 1.02 3.15
CA ASP A 136 1.74 0.53 2.19
C ASP A 136 1.28 0.66 0.73
N ILE A 137 1.92 -0.07 -0.18
CA ILE A 137 1.64 0.02 -1.61
C ILE A 137 0.21 -0.41 -1.94
N GLU A 138 -0.41 -1.27 -1.13
CA GLU A 138 -1.77 -1.77 -1.37
C GLU A 138 -2.80 -0.65 -1.21
N ASP A 139 -2.57 0.27 -0.25
CA ASP A 139 -3.40 1.48 -0.08
C ASP A 139 -3.27 2.45 -1.25
N ILE A 140 -2.03 2.65 -1.74
CA ILE A 140 -1.78 3.49 -2.92
C ILE A 140 -2.52 2.93 -4.13
N ILE A 141 -2.46 1.61 -4.34
CA ILE A 141 -3.14 0.94 -5.44
C ILE A 141 -4.65 1.11 -5.31
N THR A 142 -5.18 0.91 -4.12
CA THR A 142 -6.61 1.08 -3.84
C THR A 142 -7.05 2.51 -4.14
N PHE A 143 -6.31 3.51 -3.65
CA PHE A 143 -6.58 4.91 -3.97
C PHE A 143 -6.60 5.15 -5.48
N MET A 144 -5.61 4.63 -6.21
CA MET A 144 -5.53 4.80 -7.66
C MET A 144 -6.65 4.09 -8.43
N LEU A 145 -7.06 2.90 -8.00
CA LEU A 145 -8.19 2.21 -8.60
C LEU A 145 -9.48 3.04 -8.48
N MET A 146 -9.71 3.59 -7.31
CA MET A 146 -10.87 4.43 -7.03
C MET A 146 -10.79 5.78 -7.75
N TRP A 147 -9.61 6.41 -7.78
CA TRP A 147 -9.35 7.63 -8.55
C TRP A 147 -9.65 7.44 -10.04
N ASN A 148 -9.11 6.36 -10.64
CA ASN A 148 -9.30 6.07 -12.05
C ASN A 148 -10.76 5.84 -12.39
N TRP A 149 -11.47 5.12 -11.52
CA TRP A 149 -12.90 4.93 -11.69
C TRP A 149 -13.67 6.26 -11.62
N ALA A 150 -13.42 7.10 -10.63
CA ALA A 150 -14.13 8.35 -10.41
C ALA A 150 -13.90 9.37 -11.53
N ASN A 151 -12.74 9.32 -12.18
CA ASN A 151 -12.34 10.26 -13.23
C ASN A 151 -12.50 9.69 -14.65
N ASP A 152 -13.32 8.65 -14.83
CA ASP A 152 -13.59 7.98 -16.11
C ASP A 152 -12.30 7.55 -16.85
N PHE A 153 -11.22 7.35 -16.10
CA PHE A 153 -9.98 6.86 -16.69
C PHE A 153 -10.09 5.36 -16.94
N ILE A 154 -10.32 4.99 -18.20
CA ILE A 154 -10.27 3.61 -18.64
C ILE A 154 -8.86 3.35 -19.15
N PRO A 155 -8.01 2.61 -18.41
CA PRO A 155 -6.71 2.22 -18.91
C PRO A 155 -6.91 1.44 -20.21
N THR A 156 -6.28 1.90 -21.31
CA THR A 156 -6.31 1.14 -22.56
C THR A 156 -5.48 -0.12 -22.35
N PRO A 157 -6.02 -1.35 -22.52
CA PRO A 157 -5.22 -2.54 -22.38
C PRO A 157 -4.04 -2.46 -23.37
N ALA A 158 -2.83 -2.32 -22.86
CA ALA A 158 -1.66 -2.71 -23.62
C ALA A 158 -1.85 -4.19 -23.92
N GLY A 159 -1.90 -4.55 -25.20
CA GLY A 159 -2.20 -5.92 -25.63
C GLY A 159 -1.35 -6.88 -24.80
N ARG A 160 -1.96 -7.95 -24.28
CA ARG A 160 -1.38 -8.95 -23.36
C ARG A 160 0.11 -9.18 -23.60
N ILE A 161 0.93 -8.41 -22.91
CA ILE A 161 2.36 -8.65 -22.81
C ILE A 161 2.50 -9.53 -21.57
N LYS A 162 3.17 -10.66 -21.77
CA LYS A 162 3.50 -11.56 -20.67
C LYS A 162 4.11 -10.76 -19.53
N ASP A 163 3.70 -11.09 -18.29
CA ASP A 163 4.46 -10.71 -17.11
C ASP A 163 5.94 -10.87 -17.44
N SER A 164 6.65 -9.78 -17.50
CA SER A 164 8.05 -9.85 -17.90
C SER A 164 8.85 -10.59 -16.84
N GLY A 165 8.40 -10.55 -15.57
CA GLY A 165 9.12 -11.13 -14.44
C GLY A 165 10.60 -10.72 -14.39
N ILE A 166 10.98 -9.80 -15.29
CA ILE A 166 12.34 -9.33 -15.45
C ILE A 166 12.58 -8.29 -14.37
N PRO A 167 13.59 -8.47 -13.51
CA PRO A 167 13.96 -7.46 -12.53
C PRO A 167 14.28 -6.13 -13.19
N PRO A 168 13.89 -5.00 -12.60
CA PRO A 168 14.32 -3.70 -13.06
C PRO A 168 15.85 -3.60 -12.99
N ASN A 169 16.44 -2.90 -13.93
CA ASN A 169 17.86 -2.60 -13.86
C ASN A 169 18.10 -1.47 -12.86
N ILE A 170 18.74 -1.80 -11.74
CA ILE A 170 19.05 -0.83 -10.68
C ILE A 170 20.53 -0.59 -10.68
N VAL A 171 20.94 0.66 -10.83
CA VAL A 171 22.35 1.05 -10.94
C VAL A 171 22.67 2.21 -10.00
N LEU A 172 23.89 2.21 -9.49
CA LEU A 172 24.46 3.33 -8.78
C LEU A 172 25.48 4.03 -9.68
N GLN A 173 25.13 5.21 -10.16
CA GLN A 173 25.97 6.01 -11.05
C GLN A 173 26.22 7.38 -10.42
N ASP A 174 27.48 7.76 -10.28
CA ASP A 174 27.90 9.05 -9.71
C ASP A 174 27.29 9.34 -8.31
N GLY A 175 27.07 8.29 -7.53
CA GLY A 175 26.43 8.37 -6.22
C GLY A 175 24.91 8.47 -6.26
N ILE A 176 24.29 8.42 -7.42
CA ILE A 176 22.83 8.43 -7.58
C ILE A 176 22.34 7.01 -7.82
N LEU A 177 21.42 6.55 -6.97
CA LEU A 177 20.70 5.31 -7.19
C LEU A 177 19.60 5.55 -8.21
N GLN A 178 19.62 4.75 -9.28
CA GLN A 178 18.69 4.87 -10.42
C GLN A 178 17.97 3.55 -10.65
N LEU A 179 16.72 3.65 -11.05
CA LEU A 179 15.85 2.56 -11.42
C LEU A 179 15.46 2.70 -12.88
N ASP A 180 15.85 1.75 -13.72
CA ASP A 180 15.47 1.72 -15.13
C ASP A 180 14.21 0.88 -15.31
N LEU A 181 13.14 1.53 -15.72
CA LEU A 181 11.81 0.97 -15.94
C LEU A 181 11.46 0.85 -17.44
N SER A 182 12.38 1.18 -18.34
CA SER A 182 12.14 1.26 -19.79
C SER A 182 11.73 -0.07 -20.43
N GLU A 183 12.06 -1.21 -19.81
CA GLU A 183 11.69 -2.53 -20.32
C GLU A 183 10.22 -2.91 -20.02
N TYR A 184 9.55 -2.17 -19.14
CA TYR A 184 8.14 -2.41 -18.84
C TYR A 184 7.27 -1.68 -19.87
N LEU A 185 6.65 -2.45 -20.77
CA LEU A 185 5.83 -1.92 -21.86
C LEU A 185 4.42 -1.52 -21.41
N GLU A 186 3.96 -2.02 -20.28
CA GLU A 186 2.70 -1.61 -19.67
C GLU A 186 2.87 -0.29 -18.90
N ASN A 187 1.77 0.46 -18.80
CA ASN A 187 1.75 1.62 -17.93
C ASN A 187 1.87 1.20 -16.47
N ILE A 188 2.81 1.83 -15.77
CA ILE A 188 3.07 1.60 -14.36
C ILE A 188 2.18 2.54 -13.55
N ALA A 189 1.43 1.98 -12.62
CA ALA A 189 0.62 2.73 -11.66
C ALA A 189 1.36 2.93 -10.34
N ALA A 190 2.07 1.91 -9.85
CA ALA A 190 2.78 2.01 -8.59
C ALA A 190 4.14 1.31 -8.63
N VAL A 191 5.06 1.82 -7.83
CA VAL A 191 6.39 1.24 -7.61
C VAL A 191 6.73 1.36 -6.12
N ARG A 192 7.08 0.24 -5.50
CA ARG A 192 7.68 0.21 -4.17
C ARG A 192 9.15 -0.15 -4.28
N ILE A 193 10.01 0.58 -3.60
CA ILE A 193 11.44 0.30 -3.47
C ILE A 193 11.81 0.40 -2.00
N GLN A 194 12.35 -0.67 -1.44
CA GLN A 194 12.93 -0.66 -0.12
C GLN A 194 14.43 -0.91 -0.22
N LEU A 195 15.21 0.04 0.23
CA LEU A 195 16.66 -0.02 0.30
C LEU A 195 17.08 -0.35 1.72
N SER A 196 17.91 -1.36 1.89
CA SER A 196 18.57 -1.65 3.16
C SER A 196 20.07 -1.78 2.97
N THR A 197 20.82 -1.32 3.97
CA THR A 197 22.28 -1.42 3.98
C THR A 197 22.80 -1.80 5.37
N SER A 198 23.81 -2.65 5.41
CA SER A 198 24.50 -3.00 6.66
C SER A 198 25.55 -1.98 7.07
N ASP A 199 25.83 -0.97 6.24
CA ASP A 199 26.82 0.06 6.56
C ASP A 199 26.13 1.30 7.16
N PRO A 200 26.29 1.56 8.47
CA PRO A 200 25.64 2.69 9.16
C PRO A 200 26.21 4.06 8.76
N LYS A 201 27.22 4.10 7.89
CA LYS A 201 27.84 5.34 7.42
C LYS A 201 27.30 5.80 6.06
N VAL A 202 26.39 5.04 5.49
CA VAL A 202 25.68 5.45 4.28
C VAL A 202 24.54 6.37 4.67
N LYS A 203 24.55 7.57 4.11
CA LYS A 203 23.43 8.50 4.24
C LYS A 203 22.68 8.56 2.93
N VAL A 204 21.39 8.33 3.02
CA VAL A 204 20.46 8.45 1.87
C VAL A 204 19.92 9.88 1.85
N VAL A 205 20.10 10.58 0.74
CA VAL A 205 19.64 11.95 0.53
C VAL A 205 18.72 11.99 -0.68
N SER A 206 17.45 12.22 -0.46
CA SER A 206 16.43 12.38 -1.51
C SER A 206 16.19 13.85 -1.86
N GLU A 207 16.78 14.78 -1.12
CA GLU A 207 16.64 16.21 -1.34
C GLU A 207 17.23 16.61 -2.70
N GLY A 208 16.46 17.38 -3.48
CA GLY A 208 16.86 17.85 -4.81
C GLY A 208 16.60 16.87 -5.96
N ILE A 209 16.14 15.65 -5.68
CA ILE A 209 15.71 14.70 -6.70
C ILE A 209 14.23 14.93 -7.01
N GLN A 210 13.93 15.19 -8.29
CA GLN A 210 12.55 15.33 -8.73
C GLN A 210 11.99 13.94 -9.11
N SER A 211 10.94 13.55 -8.41
CA SER A 211 10.19 12.35 -8.76
C SER A 211 9.36 12.59 -10.03
N PRO A 212 9.36 11.66 -10.99
CA PRO A 212 8.46 11.73 -12.13
C PRO A 212 7.05 11.19 -11.82
N PHE A 213 6.82 10.70 -10.61
CA PHE A 213 5.54 10.18 -10.14
C PHE A 213 4.70 11.29 -9.52
N ASP A 214 3.38 11.18 -9.64
CA ASP A 214 2.43 12.15 -9.08
C ASP A 214 2.35 12.03 -7.54
N ILE A 215 2.49 10.81 -7.03
CA ILE A 215 2.56 10.51 -5.60
C ILE A 215 3.96 9.99 -5.29
N THR A 216 4.60 10.54 -4.27
CA THR A 216 5.88 10.05 -3.76
C THR A 216 5.87 10.08 -2.25
N LEU A 217 5.92 8.93 -1.63
CA LEU A 217 5.95 8.74 -0.18
C LEU A 217 7.27 8.10 0.21
N LEU A 218 7.93 8.67 1.20
CA LEU A 218 9.20 8.17 1.72
C LEU A 218 9.07 7.90 3.21
N ARG A 219 9.45 6.71 3.63
CA ARG A 219 9.67 6.34 5.03
C ARG A 219 11.14 5.99 5.26
N SER A 220 11.63 6.26 6.44
CA SER A 220 12.98 5.87 6.84
C SER A 220 13.00 5.36 8.27
N TRP A 221 13.69 4.24 8.47
CA TRP A 221 14.02 3.67 9.76
C TRP A 221 15.54 3.80 9.94
N GLU A 222 15.97 4.98 10.41
CA GLU A 222 17.39 5.35 10.45
C GLU A 222 18.22 4.43 11.35
N GLU A 223 17.63 3.90 12.43
CA GLU A 223 18.30 2.94 13.33
C GLU A 223 18.63 1.62 12.63
N ASP A 224 17.79 1.20 11.68
CA ASP A 224 17.94 -0.04 10.92
C ASP A 224 18.60 0.18 9.55
N ASN A 225 18.87 1.43 9.16
CA ASN A 225 19.33 1.82 7.82
C ASN A 225 18.42 1.30 6.70
N ILE A 226 17.11 1.41 6.89
CA ILE A 226 16.09 1.04 5.94
C ILE A 226 15.41 2.32 5.43
N TYR A 227 15.22 2.38 4.11
CA TYR A 227 14.55 3.48 3.41
C TYR A 227 13.56 2.89 2.42
N GLU A 228 12.33 3.35 2.45
CA GLU A 228 11.29 2.86 1.56
C GLU A 228 10.63 4.02 0.80
N TRP A 229 10.57 3.88 -0.52
CA TRP A 229 9.84 4.76 -1.40
C TRP A 229 8.62 4.01 -1.93
N ASN A 230 7.48 4.67 -1.84
CA ASN A 230 6.25 4.25 -2.51
C ASN A 230 5.87 5.34 -3.49
N PHE A 231 5.80 4.97 -4.74
CA PHE A 231 5.48 5.86 -5.85
C PHE A 231 4.15 5.48 -6.46
N GLY A 232 3.36 6.48 -6.82
CA GLY A 232 2.08 6.29 -7.46
C GLY A 232 1.87 7.22 -8.64
N ASN A 233 1.14 6.74 -9.64
CA ASN A 233 0.67 7.53 -10.76
C ASN A 233 -0.74 7.10 -11.12
N PRO A 234 -1.79 7.85 -10.73
CA PRO A 234 -3.18 7.44 -10.89
C PRO A 234 -3.58 7.07 -12.32
N GLN A 235 -3.06 7.79 -13.30
CA GLN A 235 -3.37 7.54 -14.70
C GLN A 235 -2.48 6.47 -15.35
N GLY A 236 -1.48 6.00 -14.60
CA GLY A 236 -0.41 5.16 -15.12
C GLY A 236 0.45 5.87 -16.16
N LYS A 237 1.70 5.50 -16.24
CA LYS A 237 2.64 6.12 -17.15
C LYS A 237 3.74 5.14 -17.53
N HIS A 238 4.29 5.34 -18.70
CA HIS A 238 5.55 4.70 -19.07
C HIS A 238 6.71 5.53 -18.50
N PHE A 239 7.67 4.86 -17.90
CA PHE A 239 8.85 5.49 -17.32
C PHE A 239 10.11 4.92 -17.97
N ASP A 240 11.08 5.78 -18.17
CA ASP A 240 12.44 5.37 -18.56
C ASP A 240 13.28 5.14 -17.29
N VAL A 241 14.24 6.02 -17.03
CA VAL A 241 15.11 5.96 -15.84
C VAL A 241 14.61 6.92 -14.77
N VAL A 242 14.41 6.39 -13.58
CA VAL A 242 13.98 7.14 -12.40
C VAL A 242 15.15 7.27 -11.43
N GLN A 243 15.45 8.49 -10.99
CA GLN A 243 16.42 8.72 -9.91
C GLN A 243 15.71 8.60 -8.56
N LEU A 244 16.28 7.80 -7.65
CA LEU A 244 15.68 7.54 -6.33
C LEU A 244 16.29 8.42 -5.25
N CYS A 245 17.61 8.41 -5.13
CA CYS A 245 18.31 9.14 -4.08
C CYS A 245 19.79 9.31 -4.41
N HIS A 246 20.44 10.25 -3.71
CA HIS A 246 21.90 10.30 -3.58
C HIS A 246 22.35 9.45 -2.38
N LEU A 247 23.40 8.68 -2.57
CA LEU A 247 24.06 7.95 -1.51
C LEU A 247 25.34 8.67 -1.14
N GLU A 248 25.33 9.32 0.02
CA GLU A 248 26.53 9.94 0.60
C GLU A 248 27.24 8.92 1.48
N THR A 249 28.48 8.62 1.15
CA THR A 249 29.31 7.73 1.95
C THR A 249 30.40 8.55 2.65
N MET A 250 30.49 8.43 3.96
CA MET A 250 31.52 9.13 4.74
C MET A 250 32.94 8.60 4.50
N GLN A 251 33.08 7.44 3.90
CA GLN A 251 34.37 6.82 3.57
C GLN A 251 34.28 6.17 2.18
N LYS A 252 35.41 6.12 1.49
CA LYS A 252 35.58 5.34 0.26
C LYS A 252 35.60 3.85 0.61
N GLN A 253 34.42 3.27 0.81
CA GLN A 253 34.23 1.86 1.16
C GLN A 253 33.36 1.18 0.11
N ASN A 254 33.56 -0.13 -0.03
CA ASN A 254 32.64 -0.93 -0.82
C ASN A 254 31.26 -0.92 -0.14
N LEU A 255 30.22 -0.66 -0.94
CA LEU A 255 28.85 -0.66 -0.49
C LEU A 255 28.19 -1.98 -0.86
N HIS A 256 27.44 -2.52 0.08
CA HIS A 256 26.52 -3.62 -0.15
C HIS A 256 25.11 -3.14 0.15
N LEU A 257 24.30 -3.02 -0.90
CA LEU A 257 22.93 -2.57 -0.82
C LEU A 257 22.01 -3.74 -1.15
N VAL A 258 20.97 -3.93 -0.36
CA VAL A 258 19.90 -4.87 -0.66
C VAL A 258 18.67 -4.05 -1.00
N ILE A 259 18.03 -4.39 -2.11
CA ILE A 259 16.90 -3.66 -2.65
C ILE A 259 15.76 -4.64 -2.88
N ASP A 260 14.67 -4.45 -2.15
CA ASP A 260 13.39 -5.09 -2.41
C ASP A 260 12.57 -4.18 -3.32
N TYR A 261 11.89 -4.73 -4.31
CA TYR A 261 11.09 -3.96 -5.25
C TYR A 261 9.80 -4.65 -5.62
N GLU A 262 8.81 -3.82 -5.95
CA GLU A 262 7.54 -4.23 -6.52
C GLU A 262 7.05 -3.19 -7.52
N ILE A 263 6.62 -3.64 -8.70
CA ILE A 263 6.18 -2.79 -9.82
C ILE A 263 4.81 -3.27 -10.26
N ILE A 264 3.85 -2.36 -10.32
CA ILE A 264 2.44 -2.67 -10.51
C ILE A 264 1.88 -1.87 -11.68
N SER A 265 1.11 -2.55 -12.52
CA SER A 265 0.43 -1.96 -13.67
C SER A 265 -0.84 -1.20 -13.24
N THR A 266 -1.38 -0.39 -14.17
CA THR A 266 -2.68 0.29 -14.01
C THR A 266 -3.87 -0.65 -13.80
N TYR A 267 -3.69 -1.95 -14.00
CA TYR A 267 -4.71 -2.96 -13.75
C TYR A 267 -4.56 -3.65 -12.39
N GLY A 268 -3.61 -3.18 -11.55
CA GLY A 268 -3.31 -3.83 -10.28
C GLY A 268 -2.51 -5.14 -10.40
N ASN A 269 -1.99 -5.46 -11.60
CA ASN A 269 -1.17 -6.67 -11.77
C ASN A 269 0.29 -6.39 -11.38
N VAL A 270 0.89 -7.27 -10.62
CA VAL A 270 2.33 -7.23 -10.36
C VAL A 270 3.08 -7.54 -11.65
N LEU A 271 3.79 -6.55 -12.19
CA LEU A 271 4.63 -6.69 -13.38
C LEU A 271 5.96 -7.35 -13.03
N SER A 272 6.52 -6.97 -11.90
CA SER A 272 7.74 -7.56 -11.36
C SER A 272 7.85 -7.30 -9.87
N SER A 273 8.35 -8.27 -9.12
CA SER A 273 8.68 -8.13 -7.71
C SER A 273 9.86 -9.01 -7.36
N GLY A 274 10.65 -8.60 -6.37
CA GLY A 274 11.77 -9.40 -5.93
C GLY A 274 12.78 -8.65 -5.08
N ARG A 275 13.91 -9.32 -4.91
CA ARG A 275 15.05 -8.79 -4.16
C ARG A 275 16.30 -8.86 -5.02
N THR A 276 17.07 -7.77 -5.05
CA THR A 276 18.37 -7.71 -5.70
C THR A 276 19.41 -7.14 -4.75
N ALA A 277 20.67 -7.44 -5.00
CA ALA A 277 21.79 -6.85 -4.28
C ALA A 277 22.66 -6.07 -5.25
N LEU A 278 23.05 -4.87 -4.83
CA LEU A 278 23.98 -4.02 -5.56
C LEU A 278 25.27 -3.92 -4.77
N GLU A 279 26.37 -4.32 -5.38
CA GLU A 279 27.70 -4.14 -4.83
C GLU A 279 28.40 -2.99 -5.58
N HIS A 280 28.71 -1.94 -4.87
CA HIS A 280 29.52 -0.83 -5.41
C HIS A 280 30.91 -0.95 -4.86
N ILE A 281 31.86 -1.31 -5.74
CA ILE A 281 33.28 -1.39 -5.39
C ILE A 281 33.89 -0.01 -5.62
N VAL A 282 34.37 0.59 -4.56
CA VAL A 282 35.10 1.86 -4.66
C VAL A 282 36.50 1.60 -5.22
N ILE A 283 36.74 2.05 -6.43
CA ILE A 283 38.06 2.00 -7.03
C ILE A 283 38.96 3.05 -6.36
N PRO A 284 40.09 2.67 -5.75
CA PRO A 284 41.02 3.60 -5.16
C PRO A 284 41.54 4.64 -6.17
N ASN A 285 41.71 5.88 -5.75
CA ASN A 285 42.23 6.94 -6.64
C ASN A 285 43.74 6.92 -6.81
N GLU A 286 44.44 6.22 -5.93
CA GLU A 286 45.90 6.20 -5.86
C GLU A 286 46.44 4.79 -5.62
N TYR A 287 47.61 4.52 -6.17
CA TYR A 287 48.34 3.31 -5.83
C TYR A 287 48.83 3.39 -4.37
N ALA A 288 48.48 2.41 -3.57
CA ALA A 288 48.91 2.35 -2.19
C ALA A 288 49.28 0.92 -1.79
N LEU A 289 50.33 0.81 -0.97
CA LEU A 289 50.70 -0.42 -0.28
C LEU A 289 50.62 -0.17 1.21
N GLN A 290 49.81 -0.92 1.91
CA GLN A 290 49.69 -0.80 3.36
C GLN A 290 50.77 -1.64 4.06
N GLN A 291 51.05 -1.26 5.28
CA GLN A 291 51.98 -2.03 6.11
C GLN A 291 51.43 -3.42 6.39
N ALA A 292 52.27 -4.43 6.25
CA ALA A 292 51.91 -5.79 6.59
C ALA A 292 51.39 -5.94 8.01
N TYR A 293 50.29 -6.67 8.20
CA TYR A 293 49.72 -6.91 9.51
C TYR A 293 49.29 -8.37 9.69
N PRO A 294 49.65 -9.02 10.80
CA PRO A 294 50.52 -8.54 11.86
C PRO A 294 52.01 -8.44 11.41
N ASN A 295 52.75 -7.53 12.04
CA ASN A 295 54.19 -7.43 11.85
C ASN A 295 54.85 -7.05 13.20
N PRO A 296 55.63 -7.97 13.86
CA PRO A 296 56.09 -9.27 13.37
C PRO A 296 54.97 -10.30 13.17
N PHE A 297 55.15 -11.23 12.22
CA PHE A 297 54.19 -12.24 11.88
C PHE A 297 54.63 -13.67 12.29
N ASN A 298 53.64 -14.60 12.45
CA ASN A 298 53.88 -16.01 12.70
C ASN A 298 52.62 -16.87 12.40
N PRO A 299 52.59 -17.70 11.42
CA PRO A 299 53.44 -17.74 10.21
C PRO A 299 52.85 -16.92 9.05
N VAL A 300 51.71 -16.22 9.27
CA VAL A 300 50.96 -15.52 8.23
C VAL A 300 50.90 -14.01 8.53
N THR A 301 51.03 -13.21 7.49
CA THR A 301 50.74 -11.76 7.49
C THR A 301 49.91 -11.41 6.26
N THR A 302 49.16 -10.34 6.35
CA THR A 302 48.35 -9.81 5.26
C THR A 302 49.03 -8.56 4.69
N LEU A 303 49.17 -8.50 3.37
CA LEU A 303 49.57 -7.33 2.63
C LEU A 303 48.34 -6.78 1.90
N SER A 304 47.93 -5.56 2.21
CA SER A 304 46.85 -4.87 1.54
C SER A 304 47.40 -3.80 0.60
N PHE A 305 46.88 -3.74 -0.62
CA PHE A 305 47.28 -2.75 -1.60
C PHE A 305 46.05 -2.19 -2.33
N ALA A 306 46.19 -1.01 -2.89
CA ALA A 306 45.17 -0.33 -3.66
C ALA A 306 45.68 -0.07 -5.07
N ILE A 307 44.83 -0.35 -6.09
CA ILE A 307 45.14 -0.12 -7.50
C ILE A 307 43.97 0.66 -8.15
N PRO A 308 44.21 1.84 -8.70
CA PRO A 308 43.18 2.71 -9.26
C PRO A 308 42.73 2.34 -10.66
N VAL A 309 43.47 1.50 -11.36
CA VAL A 309 43.17 1.03 -12.73
C VAL A 309 43.58 -0.44 -12.86
N ASP A 310 42.96 -1.15 -13.78
CA ASP A 310 43.35 -2.52 -14.09
C ASP A 310 44.84 -2.60 -14.36
N SER A 311 45.57 -3.37 -13.58
CA SER A 311 47.02 -3.44 -13.66
C SER A 311 47.49 -4.85 -13.27
N GLU A 312 48.57 -5.28 -13.92
CA GLU A 312 49.26 -6.48 -13.52
C GLU A 312 50.05 -6.22 -12.20
N VAL A 313 49.80 -7.04 -11.20
CA VAL A 313 50.45 -6.93 -9.90
C VAL A 313 51.44 -8.06 -9.74
N SER A 314 52.68 -7.73 -9.47
CA SER A 314 53.75 -8.68 -9.13
C SER A 314 54.26 -8.45 -7.73
N LEU A 315 54.22 -9.48 -6.90
CA LEU A 315 54.80 -9.48 -5.55
C LEU A 315 56.03 -10.35 -5.53
N SER A 316 57.16 -9.74 -5.15
CA SER A 316 58.43 -10.46 -4.95
C SER A 316 58.84 -10.36 -3.51
N ILE A 317 59.18 -11.49 -2.89
CA ILE A 317 59.63 -11.60 -1.51
C ILE A 317 61.13 -11.98 -1.50
#